data_f7281a9374805dd52d7355ef760e0d91
#
_entry.id   f7281a9374805dd52d7355ef760e0d91
#
_cell.length_a   1.000
_cell.length_b   1.000
_cell.length_c   1.000
_cell.angle_alpha   90.00
_cell.angle_beta   90.00
_cell.angle_gamma   90.00
#
_symmetry.space_group_name_H-M   'P 1'
#
loop_
_entity.id
_entity.type
_entity.pdbx_description
1 polymer ?
#
loop_
_entity_poly.entity_id
_entity_poly.type
_entity_poly.pdbx_seq_one_letter_code
_entity_poly.pdbx_strand_id
1 'polypeptide(L)'
;MNPGPEGLVPNPRRQVLEQALVELRARVALLEAALDPAHGQFTGQSVWVGPKARTFTEDLTARRARLRQAARALVKALEEEIQSAPAKVQPSAARQ
;
A
#
# COMPACT_ATOMS: atom_id res chain seq x y z
N MET A 1 35.79 -18.43 -11.84
CA MET A 1 35.15 -18.08 -13.12
C MET A 1 34.01 -17.08 -12.86
N ASN A 2 34.02 -15.95 -13.51
CA ASN A 2 32.92 -14.99 -13.41
C ASN A 2 31.73 -15.51 -14.19
N PRO A 3 30.56 -15.68 -13.56
CA PRO A 3 29.38 -15.98 -14.33
C PRO A 3 29.03 -14.78 -15.21
N GLY A 4 28.81 -15.00 -16.48
CA GLY A 4 28.23 -14.00 -17.34
C GLY A 4 26.77 -13.76 -16.97
N PRO A 5 26.00 -13.03 -17.83
CA PRO A 5 24.57 -12.82 -17.57
C PRO A 5 23.80 -14.12 -17.36
N GLU A 6 24.24 -15.23 -17.99
CA GLU A 6 23.59 -16.52 -17.84
C GLU A 6 23.80 -17.14 -16.46
N GLY A 7 24.83 -16.70 -15.73
CA GLY A 7 25.11 -17.19 -14.39
C GLY A 7 24.32 -16.48 -13.30
N LEU A 8 23.61 -15.41 -13.63
CA LEU A 8 22.82 -14.67 -12.66
C LEU A 8 21.50 -15.40 -12.38
N VAL A 9 21.03 -15.26 -11.16
CA VAL A 9 19.79 -15.88 -10.71
C VAL A 9 18.79 -14.78 -10.32
N PRO A 10 17.48 -15.09 -10.32
CA PRO A 10 16.49 -14.12 -9.86
C PRO A 10 16.82 -13.64 -8.44
N ASN A 11 16.58 -12.36 -8.19
CA ASN A 11 16.84 -11.76 -6.88
C ASN A 11 15.71 -12.14 -5.91
N PRO A 12 15.97 -12.98 -4.89
CA PRO A 12 14.92 -13.37 -3.96
C PRO A 12 14.36 -12.18 -3.18
N ARG A 13 15.20 -11.18 -2.88
CA ARG A 13 14.73 -9.97 -2.20
C ARG A 13 13.68 -9.25 -3.03
N ARG A 14 13.92 -9.12 -4.33
CA ARG A 14 12.96 -8.48 -5.23
C ARG A 14 11.64 -9.26 -5.28
N GLN A 15 11.73 -10.59 -5.32
CA GLN A 15 10.55 -11.44 -5.32
C GLN A 15 9.72 -11.27 -4.03
N VAL A 16 10.38 -11.19 -2.88
CA VAL A 16 9.71 -10.92 -1.60
C VAL A 16 9.03 -9.56 -1.61
N LEU A 17 9.70 -8.54 -2.14
CA LEU A 17 9.13 -7.20 -2.23
C LEU A 17 7.92 -7.16 -3.17
N GLU A 18 8.00 -7.85 -4.31
CA GLU A 18 6.88 -7.93 -5.25
C GLU A 18 5.68 -8.64 -4.61
N GLN A 19 5.92 -9.71 -3.86
CA GLN A 19 4.87 -10.42 -3.15
C GLN A 19 4.25 -9.52 -2.07
N ALA A 20 5.08 -8.78 -1.33
CA ALA A 20 4.60 -7.83 -0.33
C ALA A 20 3.73 -6.74 -0.96
N LEU A 21 4.08 -6.28 -2.16
CA LEU A 21 3.29 -5.28 -2.87
C LEU A 21 1.91 -5.82 -3.24
N VAL A 22 1.84 -7.05 -3.72
CA VAL A 22 0.55 -7.70 -4.03
C VAL A 22 -0.33 -7.75 -2.79
N GLU A 23 0.24 -8.18 -1.66
CA GLU A 23 -0.50 -8.26 -0.39
C GLU A 23 -0.92 -6.88 0.12
N LEU A 24 -0.02 -5.90 0.02
CA LEU A 24 -0.32 -4.54 0.46
C LEU A 24 -1.48 -3.95 -0.35
N ARG A 25 -1.46 -4.09 -1.67
CA ARG A 25 -2.54 -3.59 -2.52
C ARG A 25 -3.87 -4.24 -2.18
N ALA A 26 -3.87 -5.54 -1.90
CA ALA A 26 -5.09 -6.24 -1.50
C ALA A 26 -5.63 -5.70 -0.17
N ARG A 27 -4.76 -5.45 0.80
CA ARG A 27 -5.16 -4.91 2.10
C ARG A 27 -5.65 -3.48 1.99
N VAL A 28 -5.02 -2.65 1.16
CA VAL A 28 -5.46 -1.28 0.89
C VAL A 28 -6.86 -1.29 0.27
N ALA A 29 -7.11 -2.17 -0.68
CA ALA A 29 -8.43 -2.30 -1.30
C ALA A 29 -9.49 -2.69 -0.28
N LEU A 30 -9.18 -3.62 0.62
CA LEU A 30 -10.08 -4.03 1.69
C LEU A 30 -10.37 -2.87 2.65
N LEU A 31 -9.34 -2.10 3.00
CA LEU A 31 -9.49 -0.95 3.88
C LEU A 31 -10.39 0.11 3.25
N GLU A 32 -10.16 0.44 1.98
CA GLU A 32 -10.99 1.41 1.27
C GLU A 32 -12.45 0.95 1.18
N ALA A 33 -12.66 -0.32 0.89
CA ALA A 33 -14.00 -0.89 0.84
C ALA A 33 -14.71 -0.83 2.19
N ALA A 34 -13.97 -1.01 3.29
CA ALA A 34 -14.52 -0.94 4.64
C ALA A 34 -14.85 0.49 5.05
N LEU A 35 -14.04 1.46 4.63
CA LEU A 35 -14.22 2.87 5.00
C LEU A 35 -15.36 3.54 4.25
N ASP A 36 -15.60 3.16 3.00
CA ASP A 36 -16.61 3.81 2.17
C ASP A 36 -18.04 3.68 2.72
N PRO A 37 -18.52 2.50 3.11
CA PRO A 37 -19.86 2.40 3.71
C PRO A 37 -19.99 3.20 5.01
N ALA A 38 -19.00 3.12 5.90
CA ALA A 38 -19.03 3.85 7.16
C ALA A 38 -19.10 5.36 6.92
N HIS A 39 -18.25 5.87 6.01
CA HIS A 39 -18.24 7.28 5.65
C HIS A 39 -19.59 7.70 5.05
N GLY A 40 -20.14 6.88 4.16
CA GLY A 40 -21.44 7.15 3.54
C GLY A 40 -22.56 7.21 4.55
N GLN A 41 -22.55 6.34 5.56
CA GLN A 41 -23.54 6.36 6.63
C GLN A 41 -23.53 7.68 7.39
N PHE A 42 -22.35 8.15 7.78
CA PHE A 42 -22.24 9.38 8.58
C PHE A 42 -22.46 10.64 7.77
N THR A 43 -22.10 10.65 6.49
CA THR A 43 -22.24 11.86 5.67
C THR A 43 -23.58 11.95 4.94
N GLY A 44 -24.26 10.81 4.75
CA GLY A 44 -25.49 10.75 3.96
C GLY A 44 -26.79 10.77 4.77
N GLN A 45 -26.73 10.63 6.10
CA GLN A 45 -27.95 10.54 6.92
C GLN A 45 -28.47 11.92 7.29
N SER A 46 -29.72 12.17 6.94
CA SER A 46 -30.36 13.44 7.21
C SER A 46 -30.67 13.67 8.70
N VAL A 47 -30.76 12.60 9.51
CA VAL A 47 -31.01 12.69 10.94
C VAL A 47 -29.78 13.13 11.73
N TRP A 48 -28.63 13.06 11.12
CA TRP A 48 -27.34 13.39 11.75
C TRP A 48 -27.03 14.86 11.50
N VAL A 49 -27.59 15.73 12.35
CA VAL A 49 -27.54 17.18 12.17
C VAL A 49 -26.99 17.88 13.41
N GLY A 50 -26.58 19.14 13.24
CA GLY A 50 -26.11 20.00 14.31
C GLY A 50 -24.58 20.21 14.25
N PRO A 51 -24.08 21.20 15.06
CA PRO A 51 -22.66 21.55 15.01
C PRO A 51 -21.74 20.39 15.38
N LYS A 52 -22.07 19.61 16.40
CA LYS A 52 -21.24 18.46 16.80
C LYS A 52 -21.21 17.36 15.74
N ALA A 53 -22.35 17.10 15.12
CA ALA A 53 -22.46 16.12 14.05
C ALA A 53 -21.65 16.56 12.83
N ARG A 54 -21.71 17.84 12.50
CA ARG A 54 -20.94 18.41 11.40
C ARG A 54 -19.45 18.28 11.66
N THR A 55 -18.99 18.64 12.86
CA THR A 55 -17.58 18.53 13.24
C THR A 55 -17.11 17.08 13.17
N PHE A 56 -17.91 16.15 13.67
CA PHE A 56 -17.58 14.73 13.61
C PHE A 56 -17.44 14.24 12.16
N THR A 57 -18.39 14.65 11.29
CA THR A 57 -18.36 14.26 9.88
C THR A 57 -17.13 14.84 9.17
N GLU A 58 -16.79 16.09 9.46
CA GLU A 58 -15.58 16.73 8.90
C GLU A 58 -14.33 16.01 9.35
N ASP A 59 -14.23 15.66 10.63
CA ASP A 59 -13.11 14.91 11.17
C ASP A 59 -12.99 13.54 10.52
N LEU A 60 -14.11 12.84 10.37
CA LEU A 60 -14.14 11.52 9.74
C LEU A 60 -13.66 11.60 8.29
N THR A 61 -14.14 12.61 7.56
CA THR A 61 -13.73 12.82 6.17
C THR A 61 -12.23 13.11 6.07
N ALA A 62 -11.71 13.97 6.95
CA ALA A 62 -10.30 14.32 6.97
C ALA A 62 -9.41 13.11 7.31
N ARG A 63 -9.82 12.30 8.29
CA ARG A 63 -9.09 11.11 8.69
C ARG A 63 -9.09 10.06 7.58
N ARG A 64 -10.23 9.89 6.91
CA ARG A 64 -10.34 8.97 5.78
C ARG A 64 -9.37 9.38 4.66
N ALA A 65 -9.34 10.68 4.33
CA ALA A 65 -8.44 11.20 3.30
C ALA A 65 -6.97 10.99 3.67
N ARG A 66 -6.60 11.26 4.92
CA ARG A 66 -5.22 11.06 5.39
C ARG A 66 -4.82 9.59 5.36
N LEU A 67 -5.74 8.70 5.74
CA LEU A 67 -5.47 7.26 5.72
C LEU A 67 -5.24 6.77 4.29
N ARG A 68 -6.06 7.24 3.34
CA ARG A 68 -5.88 6.89 1.93
C ARG A 68 -4.56 7.41 1.38
N GLN A 69 -4.18 8.63 1.74
CA GLN A 69 -2.89 9.20 1.33
C GLN A 69 -1.73 8.40 1.90
N ALA A 70 -1.81 8.01 3.18
CA ALA A 70 -0.77 7.20 3.81
C ALA A 70 -0.64 5.84 3.13
N ALA A 71 -1.77 5.21 2.80
CA ALA A 71 -1.77 3.92 2.11
C ALA A 71 -1.13 4.03 0.73
N ARG A 72 -1.47 5.07 -0.02
CA ARG A 72 -0.89 5.31 -1.35
C ARG A 72 0.60 5.61 -1.27
N ALA A 73 1.02 6.37 -0.27
CA ALA A 73 2.44 6.68 -0.06
C ALA A 73 3.23 5.41 0.26
N LEU A 74 2.65 4.50 1.04
CA LEU A 74 3.29 3.23 1.38
C LEU A 74 3.43 2.35 0.14
N VAL A 75 2.39 2.25 -0.69
CA VAL A 75 2.44 1.51 -1.95
C VAL A 75 3.54 2.08 -2.85
N LYS A 76 3.57 3.40 -2.98
CA LYS A 76 4.58 4.07 -3.82
C LYS A 76 5.99 3.81 -3.33
N ALA A 77 6.22 3.88 -2.01
CA ALA A 77 7.52 3.62 -1.43
C ALA A 77 7.97 2.19 -1.71
N LEU A 78 7.06 1.23 -1.61
CA LEU A 78 7.39 -0.17 -1.91
C LEU A 78 7.67 -0.37 -3.40
N GLU A 79 6.90 0.27 -4.28
CA GLU A 79 7.18 0.23 -5.72
C GLU A 79 8.56 0.78 -6.05
N GLU A 80 8.95 1.89 -5.42
CA GLU A 80 10.27 2.49 -5.62
C GLU A 80 11.37 1.56 -5.11
N GLU A 81 11.16 0.91 -3.98
CA GLU A 81 12.11 -0.07 -3.45
C GLU A 81 12.30 -1.25 -4.42
N ILE A 82 11.21 -1.72 -5.01
CA ILE A 82 11.26 -2.80 -6.01
C ILE A 82 12.06 -2.37 -7.23
N GLN A 83 11.82 -1.16 -7.73
CA GLN A 83 12.52 -0.64 -8.90
C GLN A 83 14.01 -0.49 -8.66
N SER A 84 14.42 -0.18 -7.43
CA SER A 84 15.84 -0.06 -7.09
C SER A 84 16.51 -1.40 -6.84
N ALA A 85 15.74 -2.49 -6.67
CA ALA A 85 16.29 -3.82 -6.46
C ALA A 85 16.59 -4.47 -7.82
N PRO A 86 17.83 -5.01 -8.03
CA PRO A 86 18.14 -5.67 -9.29
C PRO A 86 17.24 -6.89 -9.51
N ALA A 87 16.85 -7.10 -10.77
CA ALA A 87 16.04 -8.26 -11.12
C ALA A 87 16.79 -9.56 -10.95
N LYS A 88 18.10 -9.54 -11.23
CA LYS A 88 18.97 -10.71 -11.12
C LYS A 88 20.22 -10.34 -10.34
N VAL A 89 20.73 -11.28 -9.60
CA VAL A 89 21.93 -11.10 -8.77
C VAL A 89 22.84 -12.32 -8.89
N GLN A 90 24.08 -12.17 -8.41
CA GLN A 90 24.99 -13.28 -8.28
C GLN A 90 24.39 -14.32 -7.32
N PRO A 91 24.64 -15.62 -7.56
CA PRO A 91 24.10 -16.65 -6.67
C PRO A 91 24.49 -16.48 -5.20
N SER A 92 25.68 -15.94 -4.93
CA SER A 92 26.13 -15.68 -3.58
C SER A 92 25.27 -14.61 -2.88
N ALA A 93 24.84 -13.59 -3.61
CA ALA A 93 23.96 -12.56 -3.07
C ALA A 93 22.54 -13.07 -2.84
N ALA A 94 22.11 -14.04 -3.63
CA ALA A 94 20.78 -14.63 -3.50
C ALA A 94 20.60 -15.43 -2.22
N ARG A 95 21.69 -15.82 -1.56
CA ARG A 95 21.64 -16.59 -0.32
C ARG A 95 21.48 -15.73 0.93
N GLN A 96 21.50 -14.43 0.77
CA GLN A 96 21.34 -13.50 1.90
C GLN A 96 19.86 -13.08 2.09
#